data_ef032e9f04347f22d5166b794b71c6b6
#
_entry.id   ef032e9f04347f22d5166b794b71c6b6
#
_cell.length_a   1.000
_cell.length_b   1.000
_cell.length_c   1.000
_cell.angle_alpha   90.00
_cell.angle_beta   90.00
_cell.angle_gamma   90.00
#
_symmetry.space_group_name_H-M   'P 1'
#
loop_
_entity.id
_entity.type
_entity.pdbx_description
1 polymer ?
#
loop_
_entity_poly.entity_id
_entity_poly.type
_entity_poly.pdbx_seq_one_letter_code
_entity_poly.pdbx_strand_id
1 'polypeptide(L)'
;VPQVETILDNLEVGSVNLGVGENGVHPEYREMLGLFRKREVKTAITSNGYSLAMLTDEELAGFHSVELSFDFPTKEEMDEFRGEGAWEMAIESLERCQSLGISTSVAAVMMSTNYDRIGEVARFAFGLGSDLRVNVYQPVTGEEFTLSYDQFWQGFATLFAAGPMVVCSEPLVNAIMGLETTRGNPCGQRSIRALPAGTISPCPYWPAAAGRVSHLADSEKNIWDGREFAKSRHVPTACGTCRFVESCAGGCASRRALRNKLDEPDEYCPVVRGGEEEVSRIQEMLRYTLSDPEDVPKAGNACTTVIKAAQHLPA
;
A
#
# COMPACT_ATOMS: atom_id res chain seq x y z
N VAL A 1 -19.01 -6.78 -13.53
CA VAL A 1 -19.73 -7.32 -12.35
C VAL A 1 -19.61 -8.83 -12.23
N PRO A 2 -19.81 -9.68 -13.27
CA PRO A 2 -19.77 -11.15 -13.10
C PRO A 2 -18.48 -11.69 -12.49
N GLN A 3 -17.34 -11.08 -12.80
CA GLN A 3 -16.04 -11.46 -12.21
C GLN A 3 -15.98 -11.19 -10.70
N VAL A 4 -16.56 -10.07 -10.27
CA VAL A 4 -16.63 -9.72 -8.83
C VAL A 4 -17.52 -10.69 -8.10
N GLU A 5 -18.67 -11.07 -8.68
CA GLU A 5 -19.55 -12.12 -8.13
C GLU A 5 -18.80 -13.44 -7.98
N THR A 6 -18.07 -13.88 -9.03
CA THR A 6 -17.25 -15.09 -8.96
C THR A 6 -16.23 -15.03 -7.81
N ILE A 7 -15.59 -13.87 -7.58
CA ILE A 7 -14.65 -13.71 -6.45
C ILE A 7 -15.39 -13.85 -5.11
N LEU A 8 -16.50 -13.14 -4.95
CA LEU A 8 -17.27 -13.13 -3.70
C LEU A 8 -17.97 -14.47 -3.39
N ASP A 9 -18.30 -15.25 -4.41
CA ASP A 9 -18.94 -16.56 -4.25
C ASP A 9 -17.94 -17.68 -3.91
N ASN A 10 -16.65 -17.49 -4.25
CA ASN A 10 -15.63 -18.54 -4.11
C ASN A 10 -14.52 -18.21 -3.10
N LEU A 11 -14.45 -16.97 -2.59
CA LEU A 11 -13.49 -16.56 -1.57
C LEU A 11 -14.21 -15.87 -0.42
N GLU A 12 -13.72 -16.09 0.80
CA GLU A 12 -14.15 -15.32 1.97
C GLU A 12 -13.49 -13.93 1.92
N VAL A 13 -14.22 -12.94 1.39
CA VAL A 13 -13.74 -11.59 1.19
C VAL A 13 -14.24 -10.68 2.31
N GLY A 14 -13.37 -10.33 3.26
CA GLY A 14 -13.71 -9.40 4.34
C GLY A 14 -13.63 -7.93 3.92
N SER A 15 -12.75 -7.59 2.97
CA SER A 15 -12.60 -6.22 2.48
C SER A 15 -12.06 -6.16 1.05
N VAL A 16 -12.39 -5.07 0.36
CA VAL A 16 -11.88 -4.73 -0.98
C VAL A 16 -11.30 -3.34 -0.94
N ASN A 17 -10.11 -3.17 -1.52
CA ASN A 17 -9.56 -1.85 -1.86
C ASN A 17 -9.62 -1.65 -3.37
N LEU A 18 -10.36 -0.63 -3.80
CA LEU A 18 -10.43 -0.16 -5.18
C LEU A 18 -9.27 0.81 -5.40
N GLY A 19 -8.14 0.29 -5.80
CA GLY A 19 -6.90 1.04 -6.03
C GLY A 19 -6.23 0.63 -7.33
N VAL A 20 -5.08 1.26 -7.64
CA VAL A 20 -4.28 1.03 -8.85
C VAL A 20 -5.04 1.40 -10.14
N GLY A 21 -5.07 2.68 -10.41
CA GLY A 21 -5.86 3.32 -11.46
C GLY A 21 -7.12 3.97 -10.88
N GLU A 22 -7.83 4.68 -11.73
CA GLU A 22 -9.02 5.42 -11.33
C GLU A 22 -10.28 4.59 -11.64
N ASN A 23 -10.89 4.05 -10.62
CA ASN A 23 -11.95 3.04 -10.75
C ASN A 23 -13.25 3.62 -11.34
N GLY A 24 -13.52 4.91 -11.13
CA GLY A 24 -14.71 5.59 -11.64
C GLY A 24 -14.82 5.62 -13.17
N VAL A 25 -13.71 5.41 -13.89
CA VAL A 25 -13.76 5.30 -15.35
C VAL A 25 -14.36 3.99 -15.84
N HIS A 26 -14.50 2.99 -14.97
CA HIS A 26 -15.10 1.71 -15.37
C HIS A 26 -16.63 1.83 -15.49
N PRO A 27 -17.25 1.40 -16.59
CA PRO A 27 -18.70 1.57 -16.82
C PRO A 27 -19.56 0.90 -15.75
N GLU A 28 -19.12 -0.21 -15.18
CA GLU A 28 -19.83 -0.96 -14.14
C GLU A 28 -19.46 -0.54 -12.71
N TYR A 29 -18.81 0.61 -12.53
CA TYR A 29 -18.28 1.05 -11.23
C TYR A 29 -19.37 1.09 -10.14
N ARG A 30 -20.49 1.78 -10.42
CA ARG A 30 -21.60 1.88 -9.47
C ARG A 30 -22.27 0.53 -9.16
N GLU A 31 -22.38 -0.32 -10.17
CA GLU A 31 -22.94 -1.67 -9.99
C GLU A 31 -22.05 -2.52 -9.09
N MET A 32 -20.72 -2.43 -9.25
CA MET A 32 -19.76 -3.09 -8.34
C MET A 32 -19.90 -2.59 -6.90
N LEU A 33 -20.03 -1.27 -6.68
CA LEU A 33 -20.24 -0.72 -5.33
C LEU A 33 -21.55 -1.23 -4.72
N GLY A 34 -22.62 -1.28 -5.50
CA GLY A 34 -23.89 -1.86 -5.08
C GLY A 34 -23.79 -3.34 -4.66
N LEU A 35 -22.97 -4.11 -5.39
CA LEU A 35 -22.72 -5.51 -5.07
C LEU A 35 -21.93 -5.67 -3.76
N PHE A 36 -20.86 -4.88 -3.54
CA PHE A 36 -20.09 -4.93 -2.30
C PHE A 36 -20.95 -4.56 -1.09
N ARG A 37 -21.79 -3.53 -1.22
CA ARG A 37 -22.74 -3.13 -0.18
C ARG A 37 -23.74 -4.27 0.13
N LYS A 38 -24.31 -4.88 -0.90
CA LYS A 38 -25.26 -6.01 -0.75
C LYS A 38 -24.65 -7.22 -0.05
N ARG A 39 -23.35 -7.45 -0.25
CA ARG A 39 -22.59 -8.55 0.35
C ARG A 39 -21.89 -8.16 1.67
N GLU A 40 -22.14 -6.96 2.18
CA GLU A 40 -21.54 -6.42 3.42
C GLU A 40 -20.01 -6.43 3.43
N VAL A 41 -19.38 -6.31 2.23
CA VAL A 41 -17.95 -6.26 2.07
C VAL A 41 -17.45 -4.84 2.38
N LYS A 42 -16.51 -4.71 3.32
CA LYS A 42 -15.87 -3.43 3.61
C LYS A 42 -15.14 -2.92 2.38
N THR A 43 -15.54 -1.75 1.88
CA THR A 43 -14.99 -1.18 0.66
C THR A 43 -14.16 0.05 1.00
N ALA A 44 -12.90 0.04 0.62
CA ALA A 44 -12.01 1.20 0.61
C ALA A 44 -11.70 1.59 -0.83
N ILE A 45 -11.33 2.85 -1.05
CA ILE A 45 -10.88 3.32 -2.36
C ILE A 45 -9.67 4.23 -2.22
N THR A 46 -8.71 4.07 -3.14
CA THR A 46 -7.62 5.02 -3.36
C THR A 46 -7.88 5.73 -4.70
N SER A 47 -8.02 7.06 -4.68
CA SER A 47 -8.47 7.87 -5.82
C SER A 47 -7.68 9.18 -5.89
N ASN A 48 -7.61 9.76 -7.08
CA ASN A 48 -7.18 11.15 -7.29
C ASN A 48 -8.32 12.17 -7.07
N GLY A 49 -9.52 11.69 -6.71
CA GLY A 49 -10.75 12.47 -6.56
C GLY A 49 -11.80 12.20 -7.65
N TYR A 50 -11.39 11.84 -8.85
CA TYR A 50 -12.30 11.66 -9.99
C TYR A 50 -13.41 10.62 -9.74
N SER A 51 -13.06 9.46 -9.23
CA SER A 51 -14.04 8.41 -8.90
C SER A 51 -15.06 8.87 -7.86
N LEU A 52 -14.65 9.73 -6.94
CA LEU A 52 -15.49 10.22 -5.85
C LEU A 52 -16.43 11.32 -6.34
N ALA A 53 -15.94 12.20 -7.21
CA ALA A 53 -16.74 13.28 -7.80
C ALA A 53 -17.95 12.76 -8.61
N MET A 54 -17.87 11.53 -9.13
CA MET A 54 -18.96 10.91 -9.88
C MET A 54 -20.09 10.37 -9.01
N LEU A 55 -19.86 10.18 -7.70
CA LEU A 55 -20.80 9.52 -6.78
C LEU A 55 -21.70 10.54 -6.07
N THR A 56 -22.90 10.11 -5.71
CA THR A 56 -23.76 10.85 -4.77
C THR A 56 -23.24 10.71 -3.34
N ASP A 57 -23.70 11.56 -2.43
CA ASP A 57 -23.32 11.48 -1.01
C ASP A 57 -23.75 10.16 -0.37
N GLU A 58 -24.91 9.63 -0.78
CA GLU A 58 -25.39 8.31 -0.34
C GLU A 58 -24.48 7.17 -0.82
N GLU A 59 -23.99 7.25 -2.06
CA GLU A 59 -23.03 6.27 -2.61
C GLU A 59 -21.67 6.36 -1.88
N LEU A 60 -21.19 7.59 -1.61
CA LEU A 60 -19.96 7.84 -0.86
C LEU A 60 -20.02 7.30 0.57
N ALA A 61 -21.15 7.54 1.27
CA ALA A 61 -21.35 7.04 2.64
C ALA A 61 -21.28 5.51 2.75
N GLY A 62 -21.27 4.79 1.62
CA GLY A 62 -21.06 3.34 1.58
C GLY A 62 -19.60 2.90 1.71
N PHE A 63 -18.63 3.82 1.61
CA PHE A 63 -17.22 3.47 1.81
C PHE A 63 -16.86 3.36 3.28
N HIS A 64 -16.07 2.36 3.61
CA HIS A 64 -15.47 2.21 4.93
C HIS A 64 -14.35 3.24 5.15
N SER A 65 -13.56 3.51 4.12
CA SER A 65 -12.50 4.52 4.11
C SER A 65 -12.17 4.98 2.69
N VAL A 66 -11.67 6.21 2.60
CA VAL A 66 -11.26 6.85 1.35
C VAL A 66 -9.81 7.33 1.48
N GLU A 67 -9.00 7.02 0.49
CA GLU A 67 -7.60 7.45 0.41
C GLU A 67 -7.45 8.41 -0.79
N LEU A 68 -7.04 9.65 -0.55
CA LEU A 68 -6.79 10.64 -1.58
C LEU A 68 -5.30 10.71 -1.89
N SER A 69 -4.99 10.66 -3.18
CA SER A 69 -3.60 10.62 -3.66
C SER A 69 -2.94 11.99 -3.61
N PHE A 70 -1.91 12.15 -2.76
CA PHE A 70 -1.04 13.33 -2.72
C PHE A 70 0.42 12.89 -2.58
N ASP A 71 1.25 13.17 -3.60
CA ASP A 71 2.67 12.83 -3.55
C ASP A 71 3.56 13.99 -3.13
N PHE A 72 3.05 15.22 -3.14
CA PHE A 72 3.76 16.43 -2.78
C PHE A 72 2.92 17.30 -1.84
N PRO A 73 3.58 18.11 -0.97
CA PRO A 73 2.89 18.87 0.08
C PRO A 73 2.35 20.22 -0.39
N THR A 74 2.63 20.66 -1.62
CA THR A 74 2.18 21.93 -2.19
C THR A 74 1.37 21.73 -3.46
N LYS A 75 0.47 22.70 -3.73
CA LYS A 75 -0.35 22.69 -4.95
C LYS A 75 0.50 22.70 -6.21
N GLU A 76 1.49 23.57 -6.26
CA GLU A 76 2.35 23.76 -7.43
C GLU A 76 3.05 22.46 -7.81
N GLU A 77 3.67 21.77 -6.84
CA GLU A 77 4.38 20.51 -7.07
C GLU A 77 3.39 19.38 -7.43
N MET A 78 2.24 19.35 -6.77
CA MET A 78 1.21 18.34 -7.02
C MET A 78 0.62 18.47 -8.41
N ASP A 79 0.28 19.68 -8.84
CA ASP A 79 -0.25 19.96 -10.17
C ASP A 79 0.81 19.76 -11.26
N GLU A 80 2.08 20.10 -11.01
CA GLU A 80 3.18 19.79 -11.91
C GLU A 80 3.33 18.28 -12.13
N PHE A 81 3.20 17.49 -11.08
CA PHE A 81 3.39 16.04 -11.13
C PHE A 81 2.17 15.28 -11.67
N ARG A 82 0.94 15.65 -11.25
CA ARG A 82 -0.30 14.93 -11.57
C ARG A 82 -1.19 15.59 -12.60
N GLY A 83 -0.88 16.82 -13.00
CA GLY A 83 -1.65 17.66 -13.92
C GLY A 83 -2.42 18.76 -13.20
N GLU A 84 -2.64 19.86 -13.92
CA GLU A 84 -3.34 21.05 -13.43
C GLU A 84 -4.74 20.68 -12.87
N GLY A 85 -5.07 21.20 -11.68
CA GLY A 85 -6.33 20.94 -10.98
C GLY A 85 -6.38 19.64 -10.16
N ALA A 86 -5.30 18.86 -10.15
CA ALA A 86 -5.25 17.63 -9.36
C ALA A 86 -5.32 17.91 -7.86
N TRP A 87 -4.71 19.01 -7.42
CA TRP A 87 -4.76 19.44 -6.01
C TRP A 87 -6.18 19.76 -5.57
N GLU A 88 -6.88 20.65 -6.30
CA GLU A 88 -8.24 21.08 -5.95
C GLU A 88 -9.19 19.87 -5.92
N MET A 89 -9.15 19.03 -6.93
CA MET A 89 -10.02 17.85 -7.01
C MET A 89 -9.84 16.92 -5.80
N ALA A 90 -8.60 16.71 -5.37
CA ALA A 90 -8.30 15.87 -4.23
C ALA A 90 -8.74 16.52 -2.90
N ILE A 91 -8.51 17.83 -2.71
CA ILE A 91 -8.95 18.57 -1.52
C ILE A 91 -10.48 18.58 -1.40
N GLU A 92 -11.18 18.98 -2.46
CA GLU A 92 -12.65 18.99 -2.48
C GLU A 92 -13.25 17.61 -2.17
N SER A 93 -12.67 16.57 -2.74
CA SER A 93 -13.09 15.19 -2.48
C SER A 93 -12.85 14.76 -1.03
N LEU A 94 -11.70 15.16 -0.46
CA LEU A 94 -11.36 14.85 0.93
C LEU A 94 -12.33 15.56 1.90
N GLU A 95 -12.53 16.86 1.74
CA GLU A 95 -13.45 17.67 2.56
C GLU A 95 -14.89 17.14 2.48
N ARG A 96 -15.34 16.77 1.28
CA ARG A 96 -16.66 16.17 1.08
C ARG A 96 -16.80 14.84 1.82
N CYS A 97 -15.81 13.95 1.74
CA CYS A 97 -15.82 12.67 2.47
C CYS A 97 -15.84 12.89 3.98
N GLN A 98 -15.05 13.84 4.48
CA GLN A 98 -15.00 14.17 5.91
C GLN A 98 -16.35 14.74 6.40
N SER A 99 -16.99 15.60 5.61
CA SER A 99 -18.33 16.15 5.94
C SER A 99 -19.40 15.07 6.06
N LEU A 100 -19.23 13.95 5.38
CA LEU A 100 -20.08 12.76 5.46
C LEU A 100 -19.67 11.78 6.58
N GLY A 101 -18.64 12.11 7.37
CA GLY A 101 -18.14 11.27 8.46
C GLY A 101 -17.36 10.03 7.98
N ILE A 102 -16.89 10.01 6.74
CA ILE A 102 -16.10 8.92 6.19
C ILE A 102 -14.65 9.06 6.66
N SER A 103 -14.04 7.95 7.08
CA SER A 103 -12.61 7.93 7.43
C SER A 103 -11.75 8.23 6.21
N THR A 104 -10.91 9.26 6.30
CA THR A 104 -10.04 9.68 5.21
C THR A 104 -8.56 9.50 5.53
N SER A 105 -7.76 9.24 4.51
CA SER A 105 -6.30 9.22 4.56
C SER A 105 -5.73 9.90 3.33
N VAL A 106 -4.57 10.51 3.47
CA VAL A 106 -3.72 10.87 2.34
C VAL A 106 -2.89 9.64 1.94
N ALA A 107 -2.83 9.32 0.66
CA ALA A 107 -2.02 8.24 0.12
C ALA A 107 -0.88 8.84 -0.74
N ALA A 108 0.36 8.51 -0.41
CA ALA A 108 1.53 8.94 -1.14
C ALA A 108 2.37 7.76 -1.61
N VAL A 109 3.08 7.94 -2.72
CA VAL A 109 4.14 7.05 -3.16
C VAL A 109 5.48 7.70 -2.86
N MET A 110 6.33 7.04 -2.08
CA MET A 110 7.69 7.48 -1.82
C MET A 110 8.57 7.16 -3.02
N MET A 111 9.15 8.19 -3.62
CA MET A 111 9.90 8.19 -4.87
C MET A 111 11.25 8.90 -4.71
N SER A 112 12.14 8.72 -5.68
CA SER A 112 13.43 9.44 -5.74
C SER A 112 13.28 10.97 -5.77
N THR A 113 12.11 11.46 -6.15
CA THR A 113 11.80 12.89 -6.29
C THR A 113 11.14 13.53 -5.05
N ASN A 114 10.70 12.70 -4.07
CA ASN A 114 9.99 13.21 -2.88
C ASN A 114 10.37 12.54 -1.55
N TYR A 115 11.32 11.60 -1.54
CA TYR A 115 11.68 10.83 -0.34
C TYR A 115 12.09 11.69 0.86
N ASP A 116 12.78 12.80 0.61
CA ASP A 116 13.22 13.76 1.60
C ASP A 116 12.13 14.73 2.05
N ARG A 117 11.03 14.81 1.31
CA ARG A 117 9.85 15.64 1.56
C ARG A 117 8.64 14.86 2.10
N ILE A 118 8.74 13.53 2.21
CA ILE A 118 7.59 12.69 2.65
C ILE A 118 7.09 13.05 4.06
N GLY A 119 7.97 13.57 4.92
CA GLY A 119 7.59 14.11 6.22
C GLY A 119 6.78 15.42 6.15
N GLU A 120 6.95 16.22 5.09
CA GLU A 120 6.11 17.40 4.84
C GLU A 120 4.72 16.99 4.35
N VAL A 121 4.66 15.97 3.48
CA VAL A 121 3.38 15.36 3.07
C VAL A 121 2.63 14.81 4.29
N ALA A 122 3.35 14.23 5.26
CA ALA A 122 2.74 13.78 6.50
C ALA A 122 2.12 14.93 7.31
N ARG A 123 2.88 16.00 7.52
CA ARG A 123 2.37 17.18 8.25
C ARG A 123 1.20 17.84 7.52
N PHE A 124 1.23 17.88 6.19
CA PHE A 124 0.12 18.31 5.37
C PHE A 124 -1.14 17.45 5.61
N ALA A 125 -1.01 16.12 5.54
CA ALA A 125 -2.11 15.20 5.81
C ALA A 125 -2.72 15.42 7.21
N PHE A 126 -1.86 15.59 8.22
CA PHE A 126 -2.31 15.86 9.60
C PHE A 126 -3.05 17.19 9.72
N GLY A 127 -2.60 18.23 8.99
CA GLY A 127 -3.30 19.51 8.90
C GLY A 127 -4.71 19.39 8.31
N LEU A 128 -4.95 18.39 7.49
CA LEU A 128 -6.24 18.05 6.92
C LEU A 128 -7.06 17.08 7.79
N GLY A 129 -6.58 16.74 9.01
CA GLY A 129 -7.27 15.78 9.89
C GLY A 129 -7.24 14.34 9.37
N SER A 130 -6.27 14.00 8.52
CA SER A 130 -6.12 12.68 7.88
C SER A 130 -4.81 12.00 8.27
N ASP A 131 -4.80 10.67 8.28
CA ASP A 131 -3.57 9.89 8.38
C ASP A 131 -2.80 9.94 7.06
N LEU A 132 -1.47 9.72 7.10
CA LEU A 132 -0.68 9.48 5.89
C LEU A 132 -0.42 7.99 5.70
N ARG A 133 -0.69 7.49 4.49
CA ARG A 133 -0.36 6.15 4.01
C ARG A 133 0.71 6.25 2.93
N VAL A 134 1.82 5.56 3.11
CA VAL A 134 2.95 5.61 2.18
C VAL A 134 3.24 4.23 1.61
N ASN A 135 3.31 4.15 0.29
CA ASN A 135 3.83 3.02 -0.44
C ASN A 135 5.20 3.39 -1.03
N VAL A 136 6.10 2.42 -1.14
CA VAL A 136 7.37 2.60 -1.85
C VAL A 136 7.13 2.40 -3.35
N TYR A 137 7.67 3.30 -4.18
CA TYR A 137 7.60 3.16 -5.64
C TYR A 137 8.10 1.80 -6.12
N GLN A 138 7.37 1.22 -7.05
CA GLN A 138 7.74 -0.03 -7.70
C GLN A 138 7.87 0.20 -9.20
N PRO A 139 8.99 -0.20 -9.85
CA PRO A 139 9.27 0.10 -11.25
C PRO A 139 8.47 -0.79 -12.22
N VAL A 140 7.14 -0.66 -12.19
CA VAL A 140 6.24 -1.46 -13.05
C VAL A 140 6.30 -0.99 -14.49
N THR A 141 6.45 0.31 -14.73
CA THR A 141 6.44 0.92 -16.06
C THR A 141 7.77 1.60 -16.40
N GLY A 142 8.59 1.94 -15.43
CA GLY A 142 9.87 2.63 -15.63
C GLY A 142 10.65 2.76 -14.34
N GLU A 143 11.91 3.16 -14.43
CA GLU A 143 12.86 3.25 -13.31
C GLU A 143 13.05 4.67 -12.79
N GLU A 144 12.46 5.68 -13.44
CA GLU A 144 12.76 7.11 -13.21
C GLU A 144 12.50 7.59 -11.77
N PHE A 145 11.52 6.98 -11.09
CA PHE A 145 11.16 7.31 -9.71
C PHE A 145 11.72 6.31 -8.69
N THR A 146 12.57 5.40 -9.13
CA THR A 146 13.15 4.38 -8.25
C THR A 146 14.09 5.03 -7.25
N LEU A 147 13.92 4.66 -5.98
CA LEU A 147 14.82 5.10 -4.92
C LEU A 147 16.20 4.44 -5.05
N SER A 148 17.25 5.18 -4.72
CA SER A 148 18.51 4.57 -4.36
C SER A 148 18.43 3.92 -2.97
N TYR A 149 19.43 3.13 -2.61
CA TYR A 149 19.54 2.54 -1.27
C TYR A 149 19.45 3.59 -0.15
N ASP A 150 20.23 4.66 -0.27
CA ASP A 150 20.26 5.72 0.74
C ASP A 150 18.96 6.51 0.79
N GLN A 151 18.33 6.79 -0.37
CA GLN A 151 17.05 7.47 -0.45
C GLN A 151 15.93 6.65 0.20
N PHE A 152 15.93 5.31 0.02
CA PHE A 152 14.96 4.43 0.66
C PHE A 152 15.00 4.57 2.19
N TRP A 153 16.18 4.43 2.80
CA TRP A 153 16.31 4.49 4.25
C TRP A 153 16.12 5.91 4.80
N GLN A 154 16.62 6.91 4.10
CA GLN A 154 16.39 8.31 4.46
C GLN A 154 14.91 8.69 4.39
N GLY A 155 14.19 8.22 3.39
CA GLY A 155 12.74 8.43 3.26
C GLY A 155 11.98 7.87 4.45
N PHE A 156 12.30 6.66 4.91
CA PHE A 156 11.70 6.10 6.12
C PHE A 156 12.07 6.87 7.39
N ALA A 157 13.31 7.36 7.50
CA ALA A 157 13.72 8.20 8.62
C ALA A 157 12.91 9.50 8.67
N THR A 158 12.75 10.15 7.52
CA THR A 158 11.96 11.38 7.38
C THR A 158 10.49 11.14 7.71
N LEU A 159 9.94 10.00 7.25
CA LEU A 159 8.55 9.59 7.52
C LEU A 159 8.32 9.37 9.01
N PHE A 160 9.16 8.58 9.67
CA PHE A 160 9.00 8.25 11.10
C PHE A 160 9.25 9.44 12.03
N ALA A 161 10.03 10.43 11.60
CA ALA A 161 10.20 11.67 12.34
C ALA A 161 8.97 12.59 12.30
N ALA A 162 8.03 12.35 11.38
CA ALA A 162 6.85 13.20 11.20
C ALA A 162 5.69 12.87 12.14
N GLY A 163 5.57 11.62 12.60
CA GLY A 163 4.49 11.21 13.50
C GLY A 163 4.55 9.75 13.93
N PRO A 164 3.72 9.35 14.90
CA PRO A 164 3.61 7.98 15.35
C PRO A 164 3.24 7.01 14.23
N MET A 165 3.92 5.88 14.19
CA MET A 165 3.66 4.81 13.23
C MET A 165 2.51 3.93 13.74
N VAL A 166 1.51 3.74 12.90
CA VAL A 166 0.36 2.84 13.13
C VAL A 166 0.71 1.43 12.67
N VAL A 167 1.21 1.30 11.44
CA VAL A 167 1.62 0.03 10.85
C VAL A 167 2.72 0.25 9.82
N CYS A 168 3.65 -0.69 9.72
CA CYS A 168 4.62 -0.76 8.63
C CYS A 168 4.60 -2.17 8.04
N SER A 169 4.25 -2.28 6.76
CA SER A 169 4.29 -3.56 6.04
C SER A 169 5.40 -3.65 5.00
N GLU A 170 6.37 -2.71 5.01
CA GLU A 170 7.61 -2.87 4.26
C GLU A 170 8.49 -3.92 4.96
N PRO A 171 8.73 -5.09 4.33
CA PRO A 171 9.34 -6.22 5.02
C PRO A 171 10.73 -5.95 5.59
N LEU A 172 11.56 -5.17 4.88
CA LEU A 172 12.89 -4.82 5.36
C LEU A 172 12.85 -3.93 6.59
N VAL A 173 12.04 -2.86 6.54
CA VAL A 173 11.91 -1.91 7.64
C VAL A 173 11.35 -2.62 8.87
N ASN A 174 10.28 -3.40 8.68
CA ASN A 174 9.66 -4.17 9.75
C ASN A 174 10.65 -5.11 10.44
N ALA A 175 11.43 -5.86 9.66
CA ALA A 175 12.41 -6.81 10.19
C ALA A 175 13.59 -6.13 10.89
N ILE A 176 14.21 -5.12 10.26
CA ILE A 176 15.38 -4.42 10.82
C ILE A 176 15.04 -3.68 12.10
N MET A 177 13.85 -3.11 12.17
CA MET A 177 13.37 -2.37 13.36
C MET A 177 12.69 -3.25 14.40
N GLY A 178 12.43 -4.53 14.11
CA GLY A 178 11.74 -5.45 15.02
C GLY A 178 10.30 -5.03 15.35
N LEU A 179 9.59 -4.47 14.35
CA LEU A 179 8.28 -3.84 14.59
C LEU A 179 7.16 -4.86 14.87
N GLU A 180 7.33 -6.11 14.51
CA GLU A 180 6.33 -7.20 14.65
C GLU A 180 4.93 -6.90 14.07
N THR A 181 4.79 -5.83 13.30
CA THR A 181 3.51 -5.41 12.69
C THR A 181 3.04 -6.36 11.61
N THR A 182 3.99 -6.98 10.91
CA THR A 182 3.76 -8.07 9.95
C THR A 182 4.92 -9.06 10.03
N ARG A 183 4.64 -10.34 9.76
CA ARG A 183 5.69 -11.36 9.63
C ARG A 183 5.92 -11.69 8.17
N GLY A 184 7.15 -11.52 7.71
CA GLY A 184 7.58 -11.81 6.36
C GLY A 184 6.88 -10.95 5.30
N ASN A 185 6.89 -11.44 4.08
CA ASN A 185 6.20 -10.81 2.95
C ASN A 185 4.71 -11.20 2.97
N PRO A 186 3.76 -10.26 3.14
CA PRO A 186 2.32 -10.56 3.20
C PRO A 186 1.73 -10.95 1.85
N CYS A 187 2.43 -10.72 0.73
CA CYS A 187 1.94 -10.96 -0.62
C CYS A 187 1.62 -12.42 -0.89
N GLY A 188 0.50 -12.67 -1.56
CA GLY A 188 0.08 -14.01 -1.96
C GLY A 188 -0.26 -14.96 -0.81
N GLN A 189 -0.58 -14.43 0.39
CA GLN A 189 -1.00 -15.22 1.54
C GLN A 189 -2.47 -15.00 1.91
N ARG A 190 -2.93 -13.74 1.95
CA ARG A 190 -4.29 -13.38 2.39
C ARG A 190 -4.95 -12.35 1.49
N SER A 191 -4.28 -11.93 0.43
CA SER A 191 -4.80 -10.96 -0.53
C SER A 191 -4.49 -11.36 -1.95
N ILE A 192 -5.40 -11.03 -2.84
CA ILE A 192 -5.22 -11.12 -4.29
C ILE A 192 -5.48 -9.76 -4.91
N ARG A 193 -4.85 -9.50 -6.04
CA ARG A 193 -5.25 -8.45 -6.96
C ARG A 193 -6.08 -9.07 -8.07
N ALA A 194 -7.26 -8.51 -8.33
CA ALA A 194 -8.05 -8.81 -9.51
C ALA A 194 -8.07 -7.60 -10.46
N LEU A 195 -7.89 -7.84 -11.75
CA LEU A 195 -7.89 -6.83 -12.80
C LEU A 195 -9.18 -6.89 -13.61
N PRO A 196 -9.63 -5.78 -14.24
CA PRO A 196 -10.81 -5.75 -15.10
C PRO A 196 -10.79 -6.81 -16.20
N ALA A 197 -9.61 -7.18 -16.72
CA ALA A 197 -9.44 -8.26 -17.70
C ALA A 197 -9.69 -9.68 -17.15
N GLY A 198 -10.05 -9.81 -15.87
CA GLY A 198 -10.31 -11.10 -15.20
C GLY A 198 -9.06 -11.88 -14.84
N THR A 199 -7.90 -11.25 -14.83
CA THR A 199 -6.66 -11.85 -14.32
C THR A 199 -6.49 -11.60 -12.84
N ILE A 200 -5.85 -12.52 -12.13
CA ILE A 200 -5.48 -12.41 -10.72
C ILE A 200 -3.98 -12.48 -10.54
N SER A 201 -3.46 -11.80 -9.53
CA SER A 201 -2.07 -11.84 -9.13
C SER A 201 -1.92 -11.74 -7.61
N PRO A 202 -0.76 -12.16 -7.04
CA PRO A 202 -0.55 -12.15 -5.58
C PRO A 202 -0.37 -10.74 -4.99
N CYS A 203 -0.09 -9.74 -5.83
CA CYS A 203 0.24 -8.38 -5.40
C CYS A 203 -0.08 -7.37 -6.53
N PRO A 204 -0.42 -6.11 -6.21
CA PRO A 204 -0.62 -5.05 -7.22
C PRO A 204 0.55 -4.85 -8.18
N TYR A 205 1.76 -5.06 -7.72
CA TYR A 205 3.00 -4.84 -8.48
C TYR A 205 3.60 -6.12 -9.06
N TRP A 206 2.92 -7.25 -8.97
CA TRP A 206 3.43 -8.53 -9.48
C TRP A 206 3.45 -8.53 -11.01
N PRO A 207 4.59 -8.86 -11.66
CA PRO A 207 4.76 -8.67 -13.10
C PRO A 207 3.98 -9.64 -13.97
N ALA A 208 3.46 -10.74 -13.40
CA ALA A 208 2.79 -11.80 -14.15
C ALA A 208 1.39 -12.12 -13.61
N ALA A 209 0.49 -12.49 -14.51
CA ALA A 209 -0.79 -13.05 -14.10
C ALA A 209 -0.59 -14.42 -13.45
N ALA A 210 -1.21 -14.63 -12.28
CA ALA A 210 -1.18 -15.91 -11.56
C ALA A 210 -2.30 -16.85 -11.99
N GLY A 211 -3.33 -16.32 -12.61
CA GLY A 211 -4.50 -17.07 -13.07
C GLY A 211 -5.62 -16.14 -13.54
N ARG A 212 -6.80 -16.69 -13.66
CA ARG A 212 -8.01 -15.95 -14.01
C ARG A 212 -9.08 -16.12 -12.93
N VAL A 213 -9.92 -15.11 -12.79
CA VAL A 213 -11.07 -15.13 -11.86
C VAL A 213 -11.96 -16.37 -12.10
N SER A 214 -12.17 -16.77 -13.36
CA SER A 214 -12.93 -17.96 -13.70
C SER A 214 -12.38 -19.26 -13.09
N HIS A 215 -11.10 -19.32 -12.74
CA HIS A 215 -10.50 -20.50 -12.10
C HIS A 215 -10.89 -20.65 -10.62
N LEU A 216 -11.42 -19.57 -10.00
CA LEU A 216 -11.86 -19.62 -8.60
C LEU A 216 -13.10 -20.54 -8.42
N ALA A 217 -13.89 -20.70 -9.45
CA ALA A 217 -15.06 -21.61 -9.43
C ALA A 217 -14.69 -23.10 -9.53
N ASP A 218 -13.42 -23.42 -9.83
CA ASP A 218 -12.92 -24.78 -9.93
C ASP A 218 -12.50 -25.27 -8.54
N SER A 219 -13.33 -26.05 -7.88
CA SER A 219 -13.09 -26.55 -6.51
C SER A 219 -11.86 -27.46 -6.37
N GLU A 220 -11.33 -27.97 -7.49
CA GLU A 220 -10.11 -28.80 -7.49
C GLU A 220 -8.84 -27.95 -7.49
N LYS A 221 -8.95 -26.63 -7.74
CA LYS A 221 -7.82 -25.70 -7.82
C LYS A 221 -7.80 -24.70 -6.67
N ASN A 222 -6.78 -24.80 -5.85
CA ASN A 222 -6.47 -23.79 -4.87
C ASN A 222 -5.53 -22.74 -5.50
N ILE A 223 -5.99 -21.50 -5.66
CA ILE A 223 -5.19 -20.43 -6.26
C ILE A 223 -3.89 -20.16 -5.51
N TRP A 224 -3.88 -20.38 -4.19
CA TRP A 224 -2.70 -20.15 -3.34
C TRP A 224 -1.57 -21.13 -3.63
N ASP A 225 -1.84 -22.27 -4.26
CA ASP A 225 -0.84 -23.27 -4.68
C ASP A 225 -0.32 -22.99 -6.08
N GLY A 226 -0.87 -21.98 -6.76
CA GLY A 226 -0.44 -21.55 -8.07
C GLY A 226 1.01 -21.06 -8.09
N ARG A 227 1.68 -21.32 -9.22
CA ARG A 227 3.13 -21.02 -9.40
C ARG A 227 3.50 -19.59 -9.01
N GLU A 228 2.72 -18.59 -9.43
CA GLU A 228 3.06 -17.18 -9.16
C GLU A 228 2.82 -16.80 -7.70
N PHE A 229 1.83 -17.41 -7.04
CA PHE A 229 1.63 -17.29 -5.60
C PHE A 229 2.79 -17.94 -4.83
N ALA A 230 3.25 -19.11 -5.23
CA ALA A 230 4.43 -19.75 -4.64
C ALA A 230 5.69 -18.88 -4.80
N LYS A 231 5.91 -18.30 -5.98
CA LYS A 231 7.00 -17.36 -6.23
C LYS A 231 6.94 -16.10 -5.36
N SER A 232 5.74 -15.58 -5.10
CA SER A 232 5.59 -14.38 -4.25
C SER A 232 5.99 -14.62 -2.79
N ARG A 233 6.02 -15.88 -2.36
CA ARG A 233 6.46 -16.33 -1.04
C ARG A 233 7.90 -16.87 -1.03
N HIS A 234 8.60 -16.83 -2.17
CA HIS A 234 9.95 -17.33 -2.30
C HIS A 234 10.94 -16.53 -1.44
N VAL A 235 11.69 -17.24 -0.61
CA VAL A 235 12.79 -16.69 0.17
C VAL A 235 14.10 -16.95 -0.59
N PRO A 236 14.91 -15.92 -0.87
CA PRO A 236 16.19 -16.11 -1.56
C PRO A 236 17.10 -17.08 -0.82
N THR A 237 17.81 -17.91 -1.56
CA THR A 237 18.75 -18.90 -1.00
C THR A 237 19.78 -18.24 -0.07
N ALA A 238 20.31 -17.07 -0.46
CA ALA A 238 21.26 -16.31 0.34
C ALA A 238 20.69 -15.78 1.67
N CYS A 239 19.38 -15.73 1.82
CA CYS A 239 18.70 -15.27 3.05
C CYS A 239 18.45 -16.40 4.06
N GLY A 240 18.67 -17.68 3.69
CA GLY A 240 18.28 -18.85 4.49
C GLY A 240 18.90 -18.91 5.89
N THR A 241 20.07 -18.32 6.09
CA THR A 241 20.78 -18.27 7.39
C THR A 241 20.73 -16.88 8.05
N CYS A 242 20.04 -15.92 7.44
CA CYS A 242 19.93 -14.56 7.97
C CYS A 242 19.04 -14.54 9.22
N ARG A 243 19.48 -13.85 10.28
CA ARG A 243 18.70 -13.72 11.51
C ARG A 243 17.33 -13.05 11.36
N PHE A 244 17.14 -12.30 10.26
CA PHE A 244 15.90 -11.62 9.94
C PHE A 244 14.99 -12.41 8.99
N VAL A 245 15.35 -13.64 8.60
CA VAL A 245 14.64 -14.37 7.53
C VAL A 245 13.16 -14.57 7.83
N GLU A 246 12.79 -14.86 9.07
CA GLU A 246 11.40 -15.10 9.46
C GLU A 246 10.52 -13.84 9.38
N SER A 247 11.08 -12.69 9.69
CA SER A 247 10.37 -11.41 9.67
C SER A 247 10.49 -10.66 8.33
N CYS A 248 11.57 -10.89 7.57
CA CYS A 248 11.88 -10.21 6.31
C CYS A 248 11.50 -11.02 5.07
N ALA A 249 11.72 -12.35 5.09
CA ALA A 249 11.57 -13.27 3.94
C ALA A 249 12.30 -12.79 2.66
N GLY A 250 13.44 -12.10 2.82
CA GLY A 250 14.25 -11.58 1.71
C GLY A 250 13.73 -10.24 1.13
N GLY A 251 12.86 -9.53 1.82
CA GLY A 251 12.31 -8.24 1.39
C GLY A 251 11.10 -8.34 0.48
N CYS A 252 10.80 -7.29 -0.28
CA CYS A 252 9.65 -7.25 -1.17
C CYS A 252 9.82 -8.17 -2.38
N ALA A 253 9.03 -9.24 -2.45
CA ALA A 253 9.10 -10.21 -3.55
C ALA A 253 8.75 -9.59 -4.91
N SER A 254 7.82 -8.62 -4.96
CA SER A 254 7.47 -7.93 -6.21
C SER A 254 8.63 -7.08 -6.72
N ARG A 255 9.32 -6.36 -5.85
CA ARG A 255 10.51 -5.57 -6.21
C ARG A 255 11.58 -6.46 -6.81
N ARG A 256 11.86 -7.61 -6.19
CA ARG A 256 12.81 -8.61 -6.70
C ARG A 256 12.35 -9.20 -8.04
N ALA A 257 11.06 -9.54 -8.17
CA ALA A 257 10.50 -10.11 -9.40
C ALA A 257 10.51 -9.12 -10.58
N LEU A 258 10.19 -7.84 -10.35
CA LEU A 258 10.24 -6.79 -11.37
C LEU A 258 11.66 -6.61 -11.96
N ARG A 259 12.69 -6.86 -11.14
CA ARG A 259 14.09 -6.80 -11.57
C ARG A 259 14.64 -8.12 -12.08
N ASN A 260 13.82 -9.18 -12.23
CA ASN A 260 14.24 -10.54 -12.57
C ASN A 260 15.27 -11.13 -11.59
N LYS A 261 15.21 -10.74 -10.32
CA LYS A 261 16.14 -11.11 -9.24
C LYS A 261 15.44 -11.80 -8.07
N LEU A 262 14.48 -12.66 -8.36
CA LEU A 262 13.62 -13.26 -7.34
C LEU A 262 14.40 -14.06 -6.29
N ASP A 263 15.51 -14.71 -6.65
CA ASP A 263 16.40 -15.46 -5.75
C ASP A 263 17.58 -14.63 -5.20
N GLU A 264 17.60 -13.31 -5.44
CA GLU A 264 18.53 -12.41 -4.79
C GLU A 264 17.85 -11.71 -3.61
N PRO A 265 18.58 -11.32 -2.54
CA PRO A 265 18.06 -10.42 -1.51
C PRO A 265 17.58 -9.10 -2.11
N ASP A 266 16.66 -8.46 -1.42
CA ASP A 266 16.15 -7.15 -1.80
C ASP A 266 17.29 -6.12 -1.91
N GLU A 267 17.24 -5.25 -2.92
CA GLU A 267 18.29 -4.25 -3.21
C GLU A 267 18.50 -3.23 -2.07
N TYR A 268 17.49 -3.06 -1.20
CA TYR A 268 17.59 -2.18 -0.03
C TYR A 268 18.03 -2.92 1.25
N CYS A 269 18.51 -4.18 1.14
CA CYS A 269 18.90 -4.97 2.30
C CYS A 269 20.20 -4.46 2.93
N PRO A 270 20.20 -3.97 4.19
CA PRO A 270 21.42 -3.48 4.85
C PRO A 270 22.38 -4.60 5.21
N VAL A 271 21.90 -5.83 5.47
CA VAL A 271 22.76 -6.98 5.76
C VAL A 271 23.69 -7.30 4.57
N VAL A 272 23.14 -7.25 3.36
CA VAL A 272 23.94 -7.48 2.14
C VAL A 272 24.83 -6.28 1.82
N ARG A 273 24.38 -5.06 2.14
CA ARG A 273 25.11 -3.83 1.84
C ARG A 273 26.37 -3.65 2.68
N GLY A 274 26.28 -3.90 3.99
CA GLY A 274 27.39 -3.64 4.92
C GLY A 274 27.32 -4.44 6.23
N GLY A 275 26.55 -5.55 6.27
CA GLY A 275 26.49 -6.43 7.42
C GLY A 275 25.92 -5.75 8.68
N GLU A 276 26.41 -6.18 9.84
CA GLU A 276 25.92 -5.70 11.16
C GLU A 276 26.19 -4.21 11.40
N GLU A 277 27.26 -3.66 10.86
CA GLU A 277 27.60 -2.24 10.97
C GLU A 277 26.52 -1.38 10.28
N GLU A 278 26.15 -1.77 9.08
CA GLU A 278 25.13 -1.08 8.32
C GLU A 278 23.73 -1.25 8.93
N VAL A 279 23.41 -2.42 9.45
CA VAL A 279 22.17 -2.64 10.21
C VAL A 279 22.09 -1.71 11.40
N SER A 280 23.17 -1.61 12.20
CA SER A 280 23.22 -0.71 13.36
C SER A 280 23.07 0.76 12.95
N ARG A 281 23.73 1.17 11.87
CA ARG A 281 23.60 2.54 11.32
C ARG A 281 22.15 2.87 10.95
N ILE A 282 21.45 1.93 10.28
CA ILE A 282 20.06 2.11 9.92
C ILE A 282 19.15 2.17 11.15
N GLN A 283 19.35 1.29 12.13
CA GLN A 283 18.59 1.31 13.38
C GLN A 283 18.76 2.61 14.17
N GLU A 284 19.96 3.17 14.20
CA GLU A 284 20.23 4.46 14.83
C GLU A 284 19.57 5.62 14.07
N MET A 285 19.52 5.54 12.75
CA MET A 285 18.91 6.56 11.89
C MET A 285 17.37 6.55 12.01
N LEU A 286 16.77 5.36 12.08
CA LEU A 286 15.32 5.18 12.14
C LEU A 286 14.79 5.29 13.57
N ARG A 287 14.46 6.51 13.99
CA ARG A 287 13.74 6.73 15.26
C ARG A 287 12.25 6.76 15.00
N TYR A 288 11.50 5.97 15.74
CA TYR A 288 10.05 5.90 15.59
C TYR A 288 9.34 5.87 16.94
N THR A 289 8.06 6.27 16.91
CA THR A 289 7.13 6.11 18.02
C THR A 289 5.98 5.25 17.51
N LEU A 290 5.53 4.28 18.28
CA LEU A 290 4.34 3.50 17.97
C LEU A 290 3.09 4.25 18.43
N SER A 291 2.03 4.19 17.63
CA SER A 291 0.70 4.59 18.05
C SER A 291 0.05 3.49 18.92
N ASP A 292 -1.13 3.79 19.46
CA ASP A 292 -1.90 2.78 20.22
C ASP A 292 -2.24 1.59 19.28
N PRO A 293 -2.11 0.33 19.76
CA PRO A 293 -2.51 -0.85 19.01
C PRO A 293 -3.98 -0.85 18.53
N GLU A 294 -4.87 -0.14 19.21
CA GLU A 294 -6.27 0.01 18.81
C GLU A 294 -6.45 0.83 17.52
N ASP A 295 -5.44 1.63 17.18
CA ASP A 295 -5.42 2.45 15.96
C ASP A 295 -5.10 1.66 14.69
N VAL A 296 -4.70 0.40 14.80
CA VAL A 296 -4.34 -0.40 13.62
C VAL A 296 -5.56 -0.57 12.71
N PRO A 297 -5.48 -0.16 11.44
CA PRO A 297 -6.60 -0.30 10.52
C PRO A 297 -7.05 -1.75 10.40
N LYS A 298 -8.31 -2.03 10.69
CA LYS A 298 -8.89 -3.39 10.61
C LYS A 298 -9.09 -3.87 9.16
N ALA A 299 -8.98 -2.97 8.17
CA ALA A 299 -8.94 -3.31 6.75
C ALA A 299 -7.49 -3.35 6.31
N GLY A 300 -6.95 -4.55 6.08
CA GLY A 300 -5.55 -4.73 5.74
C GLY A 300 -5.22 -4.18 4.36
N ASN A 301 -4.38 -3.15 4.29
CA ASN A 301 -3.68 -2.78 3.07
C ASN A 301 -2.34 -3.49 3.06
N ALA A 302 -2.18 -4.43 2.14
CA ALA A 302 -0.86 -4.99 1.86
C ALA A 302 0.06 -3.86 1.33
N CYS A 303 1.31 -3.81 1.78
CA CYS A 303 2.36 -2.91 1.27
C CYS A 303 2.22 -1.43 1.62
N THR A 304 1.66 -1.06 2.76
CA THR A 304 1.60 0.34 3.17
C THR A 304 2.27 0.57 4.52
N THR A 305 2.84 1.76 4.72
CA THR A 305 3.22 2.29 6.02
C THR A 305 2.26 3.41 6.37
N VAL A 306 1.67 3.36 7.56
CA VAL A 306 0.70 4.35 8.04
C VAL A 306 1.26 5.06 9.25
N ILE A 307 1.27 6.40 9.18
CA ILE A 307 1.57 7.27 10.30
C ILE A 307 0.41 8.23 10.52
N LYS A 308 0.25 8.69 11.75
CA LYS A 308 -0.80 9.63 12.13
C LYS A 308 -0.24 10.83 12.91
N ALA A 309 -1.08 11.85 13.10
CA ALA A 309 -0.73 12.97 13.96
C ALA A 309 -0.39 12.49 15.37
N ALA A 310 0.69 13.02 15.95
CA ALA A 310 0.94 12.83 17.37
C ALA A 310 -0.26 13.40 18.13
N GLN A 311 -0.93 12.58 18.93
CA GLN A 311 -1.89 13.11 19.89
C GLN A 311 -1.10 14.06 20.80
N HIS A 312 -1.59 15.29 20.95
CA HIS A 312 -0.97 16.23 21.87
C HIS A 312 -0.88 15.55 23.24
N LEU A 313 0.33 15.21 23.67
CA LEU A 313 0.56 15.00 25.08
C LEU A 313 0.19 16.35 25.74
N PRO A 314 -0.73 16.36 26.72
CA PRO A 314 -1.02 17.60 27.46
C PRO A 314 0.30 18.13 28.01
N ALA A 315 0.55 19.43 27.79
CA ALA A 315 1.75 20.12 28.25
C ALA A 315 1.87 20.08 29.77
#